data_81a11165e984349faa974c6446549f8d
#
_entry.id   81a11165e984349faa974c6446549f8d
#
_cell.length_a   1.000
_cell.length_b   1.000
_cell.length_c   1.000
_cell.angle_alpha   90.00
_cell.angle_beta   90.00
_cell.angle_gamma   90.00
#
_symmetry.space_group_name_H-M   'P 1'
#
loop_
_entity.id
_entity.type
_entity.pdbx_description
1 polymer ?
#
loop_
_entity_poly.entity_id
_entity_poly.type
_entity_poly.pdbx_seq_one_letter_code
_entity_poly.pdbx_strand_id
1 'polypeptide(L)'
;MPALPFDLTGRVALITGAYRGLGFAVARGMAQAGATVIINGRQPEALAKSAQTLRDEGFNADFAAFDVVKQDAIRAGVNAIVAKHGAIDILVNNAGIQRRAPFVDFAQKDWDDIIATNLTAPFLVSQAVLPPMIARKHGKIIHIASLMSELARPTVVPYTAAKGGVRQLTRGMAVELAPHGIQVNAIAPGYFATEMNRALIDNTEFNAWVCKRTPAGRWGEPVELAGLAVFLASSAADYMTGQIVIMDGGMSVSL
;
A
#
# COMPACT_ATOMS: atom_id res chain seq x y z
N MET A 1 26.07 18.04 -4.72
CA MET A 1 25.39 17.52 -5.94
C MET A 1 23.91 17.61 -5.70
N PRO A 2 23.04 17.92 -6.67
CA PRO A 2 21.62 17.79 -6.48
C PRO A 2 21.31 16.33 -6.10
N ALA A 3 20.40 16.12 -5.14
CA ALA A 3 19.97 14.79 -4.73
C ALA A 3 19.44 14.02 -5.94
N LEU A 4 19.68 12.71 -6.01
CA LEU A 4 19.08 11.87 -7.04
C LEU A 4 17.55 11.94 -6.91
N PRO A 5 16.78 12.05 -8.01
CA PRO A 5 15.34 12.28 -7.94
C PRO A 5 14.55 11.15 -7.22
N PHE A 6 15.13 9.97 -7.05
CA PHE A 6 14.55 8.81 -6.36
C PHE A 6 15.17 8.56 -4.98
N ASP A 7 15.99 9.47 -4.46
CA ASP A 7 16.61 9.34 -3.14
C ASP A 7 15.58 9.60 -2.03
N LEU A 8 15.51 8.69 -1.07
CA LEU A 8 14.67 8.78 0.13
C LEU A 8 15.49 8.89 1.42
N THR A 9 16.78 9.20 1.31
CA THR A 9 17.69 9.36 2.47
C THR A 9 17.13 10.41 3.44
N GLY A 10 17.09 10.05 4.73
CA GLY A 10 16.54 10.89 5.80
C GLY A 10 15.00 10.93 5.87
N ARG A 11 14.29 10.18 5.03
CA ARG A 11 12.84 10.04 5.09
C ARG A 11 12.42 8.85 5.95
N VAL A 12 11.32 9.01 6.67
CA VAL A 12 10.69 7.95 7.45
C VAL A 12 9.43 7.50 6.73
N ALA A 13 9.36 6.21 6.38
CA ALA A 13 8.24 5.61 5.67
C ALA A 13 7.49 4.61 6.56
N LEU A 14 6.21 4.85 6.81
CA LEU A 14 5.30 3.90 7.44
C LEU A 14 4.56 3.10 6.37
N ILE A 15 4.69 1.77 6.39
CA ILE A 15 4.02 0.87 5.44
C ILE A 15 3.12 -0.10 6.22
N THR A 16 1.80 0.00 6.01
CA THR A 16 0.83 -0.86 6.70
C THR A 16 0.74 -2.25 6.06
N GLY A 17 0.55 -3.30 6.87
CA GLY A 17 0.46 -4.68 6.38
C GLY A 17 1.72 -5.17 5.67
N ALA A 18 2.90 -4.78 6.15
CA ALA A 18 4.16 -4.91 5.41
C ALA A 18 5.11 -6.02 5.91
N TYR A 19 4.65 -6.97 6.73
CA TYR A 19 5.49 -8.08 7.16
C TYR A 19 5.73 -9.15 6.07
N ARG A 20 5.01 -9.10 4.94
CA ARG A 20 5.13 -10.00 3.77
C ARG A 20 4.53 -9.41 2.50
N GLY A 21 4.66 -10.11 1.39
CA GLY A 21 4.00 -9.80 0.11
C GLY A 21 4.38 -8.45 -0.47
N LEU A 22 3.41 -7.76 -1.08
CA LEU A 22 3.64 -6.46 -1.73
C LEU A 22 4.15 -5.39 -0.75
N GLY A 23 3.56 -5.33 0.45
CA GLY A 23 3.98 -4.35 1.46
C GLY A 23 5.44 -4.52 1.88
N PHE A 24 5.91 -5.76 2.03
CA PHE A 24 7.31 -6.04 2.36
C PHE A 24 8.25 -5.69 1.20
N ALA A 25 7.86 -6.01 -0.04
CA ALA A 25 8.66 -5.63 -1.22
C ALA A 25 8.76 -4.10 -1.37
N VAL A 26 7.67 -3.37 -1.14
CA VAL A 26 7.66 -1.90 -1.12
C VAL A 26 8.57 -1.37 0.00
N ALA A 27 8.48 -1.93 1.22
CA ALA A 27 9.35 -1.53 2.34
C ALA A 27 10.83 -1.75 2.00
N ARG A 28 11.18 -2.91 1.44
CA ARG A 28 12.56 -3.19 1.00
C ARG A 28 13.03 -2.19 -0.06
N GLY A 29 12.22 -1.91 -1.09
CA GLY A 29 12.59 -0.96 -2.14
C GLY A 29 12.78 0.48 -1.61
N MET A 30 11.92 0.93 -0.68
CA MET A 30 12.08 2.23 -0.03
C MET A 30 13.34 2.27 0.86
N ALA A 31 13.65 1.18 1.56
CA ALA A 31 14.87 1.06 2.36
C ALA A 31 16.13 1.09 1.46
N GLN A 32 16.11 0.41 0.32
CA GLN A 32 17.17 0.48 -0.71
C GLN A 32 17.36 1.89 -1.26
N ALA A 33 16.28 2.68 -1.35
CA ALA A 33 16.33 4.08 -1.73
C ALA A 33 16.77 5.03 -0.58
N GLY A 34 17.14 4.50 0.60
CA GLY A 34 17.70 5.27 1.73
C GLY A 34 16.69 5.63 2.84
N ALA A 35 15.42 5.26 2.73
CA ALA A 35 14.44 5.55 3.78
C ALA A 35 14.66 4.70 5.03
N THR A 36 14.35 5.26 6.20
CA THR A 36 14.05 4.47 7.40
C THR A 36 12.63 3.93 7.27
N VAL A 37 12.48 2.61 7.18
CA VAL A 37 11.16 1.98 6.97
C VAL A 37 10.60 1.44 8.27
N ILE A 38 9.33 1.75 8.53
CA ILE A 38 8.58 1.25 9.67
C ILE A 38 7.48 0.32 9.13
N ILE A 39 7.69 -0.99 9.30
CA ILE A 39 6.69 -1.98 8.87
C ILE A 39 5.63 -2.16 9.93
N ASN A 40 4.35 -2.11 9.50
CA ASN A 40 3.22 -2.30 10.42
C ASN A 40 2.49 -3.60 10.13
N GLY A 41 1.86 -4.13 11.14
CA GLY A 41 0.96 -5.28 11.15
C GLY A 41 0.45 -5.56 12.55
N ARG A 42 -0.23 -6.70 12.74
CA ARG A 42 -0.85 -7.07 14.01
C ARG A 42 -0.01 -8.03 14.88
N GLN A 43 0.94 -8.73 14.26
CA GLN A 43 1.71 -9.81 14.91
C GLN A 43 3.14 -9.33 15.19
N PRO A 44 3.49 -9.01 16.46
CA PRO A 44 4.80 -8.44 16.80
C PRO A 44 5.97 -9.34 16.38
N GLU A 45 5.87 -10.66 16.57
CA GLU A 45 6.94 -11.60 16.27
C GLU A 45 7.23 -11.65 14.76
N ALA A 46 6.18 -11.69 13.92
CA ALA A 46 6.32 -11.69 12.47
C ALA A 46 6.93 -10.36 11.97
N LEU A 47 6.51 -9.24 12.57
CA LEU A 47 7.06 -7.92 12.26
C LEU A 47 8.54 -7.82 12.68
N ALA A 48 8.88 -8.28 13.88
CA ALA A 48 10.26 -8.26 14.37
C ALA A 48 11.19 -9.07 13.45
N LYS A 49 10.74 -10.26 13.02
CA LYS A 49 11.47 -11.10 12.05
C LYS A 49 11.68 -10.38 10.72
N SER A 50 10.62 -9.79 10.16
CA SER A 50 10.70 -9.10 8.86
C SER A 50 11.56 -7.82 8.95
N ALA A 51 11.45 -7.05 10.03
CA ALA A 51 12.32 -5.90 10.26
C ALA A 51 13.80 -6.34 10.44
N GLN A 52 14.03 -7.47 11.12
CA GLN A 52 15.40 -8.02 11.25
C GLN A 52 15.97 -8.41 9.89
N THR A 53 15.18 -9.06 9.02
CA THR A 53 15.60 -9.38 7.64
C THR A 53 16.10 -8.13 6.90
N LEU A 54 15.36 -7.01 6.99
CA LEU A 54 15.78 -5.76 6.35
C LEU A 54 17.06 -5.19 6.99
N ARG A 55 17.22 -5.29 8.31
CA ARG A 55 18.45 -4.86 9.01
C ARG A 55 19.66 -5.72 8.64
N ASP A 56 19.48 -7.04 8.50
CA ASP A 56 20.52 -7.96 8.08
C ASP A 56 20.98 -7.69 6.63
N GLU A 57 20.09 -7.11 5.80
CA GLU A 57 20.41 -6.60 4.47
C GLU A 57 21.12 -5.22 4.51
N GLY A 58 21.36 -4.65 5.70
CA GLY A 58 22.03 -3.35 5.88
C GLY A 58 21.11 -2.13 5.84
N PHE A 59 19.80 -2.31 5.89
CA PHE A 59 18.83 -1.21 5.79
C PHE A 59 18.37 -0.71 7.17
N ASN A 60 17.98 0.57 7.23
CA ASN A 60 17.32 1.15 8.39
C ASN A 60 15.85 0.70 8.45
N ALA A 61 15.55 -0.22 9.35
CA ALA A 61 14.21 -0.79 9.47
C ALA A 61 13.78 -0.94 10.93
N ASP A 62 12.51 -0.64 11.20
CA ASP A 62 11.85 -0.83 12.48
C ASP A 62 10.44 -1.36 12.25
N PHE A 63 9.69 -1.62 13.32
CA PHE A 63 8.30 -2.04 13.21
C PHE A 63 7.41 -1.38 14.26
N ALA A 64 6.11 -1.34 13.95
CA ALA A 64 5.07 -0.86 14.84
C ALA A 64 3.87 -1.80 14.79
N ALA A 65 3.61 -2.51 15.89
CA ALA A 65 2.51 -3.47 15.99
C ALA A 65 1.24 -2.76 16.42
N PHE A 66 0.29 -2.56 15.49
CA PHE A 66 -1.06 -2.09 15.78
C PHE A 66 -2.05 -2.53 14.70
N ASP A 67 -3.32 -2.64 15.09
CA ASP A 67 -4.41 -2.97 14.16
C ASP A 67 -4.92 -1.68 13.49
N VAL A 68 -4.87 -1.65 12.16
CA VAL A 68 -5.29 -0.51 11.32
C VAL A 68 -6.79 -0.23 11.33
N VAL A 69 -7.62 -1.12 11.89
CA VAL A 69 -9.08 -0.89 12.06
C VAL A 69 -9.43 -0.35 13.46
N LYS A 70 -8.44 -0.18 14.35
CA LYS A 70 -8.63 0.30 15.71
C LYS A 70 -8.04 1.70 15.87
N GLN A 71 -8.90 2.73 15.89
CA GLN A 71 -8.51 4.14 15.87
C GLN A 71 -7.53 4.52 16.99
N ASP A 72 -7.77 4.06 18.23
CA ASP A 72 -6.88 4.35 19.35
C ASP A 72 -5.52 3.67 19.20
N ALA A 73 -5.48 2.44 18.67
CA ALA A 73 -4.23 1.75 18.40
C ALA A 73 -3.43 2.44 17.28
N ILE A 74 -4.11 2.96 16.25
CA ILE A 74 -3.48 3.75 15.18
C ILE A 74 -2.84 5.00 15.79
N ARG A 75 -3.59 5.79 16.59
CA ARG A 75 -3.08 7.01 17.23
C ARG A 75 -1.88 6.74 18.12
N ALA A 76 -1.97 5.73 18.98
CA ALA A 76 -0.87 5.33 19.85
C ALA A 76 0.36 4.89 19.05
N GLY A 77 0.19 4.07 18.01
CA GLY A 77 1.25 3.60 17.14
C GLY A 77 1.93 4.72 16.37
N VAL A 78 1.16 5.63 15.77
CA VAL A 78 1.69 6.80 15.04
C VAL A 78 2.46 7.72 16.00
N ASN A 79 1.93 8.02 17.18
CA ASN A 79 2.61 8.84 18.17
C ASN A 79 3.94 8.22 18.63
N ALA A 80 3.97 6.90 18.85
CA ALA A 80 5.19 6.18 19.21
C ALA A 80 6.26 6.25 18.10
N ILE A 81 5.84 6.11 16.82
CA ILE A 81 6.74 6.27 15.67
C ILE A 81 7.30 7.69 15.64
N VAL A 82 6.46 8.70 15.75
CA VAL A 82 6.89 10.11 15.73
C VAL A 82 7.82 10.44 16.91
N ALA A 83 7.54 9.92 18.10
CA ALA A 83 8.40 10.12 19.27
C ALA A 83 9.80 9.50 19.08
N LYS A 84 9.89 8.33 18.38
CA LYS A 84 11.15 7.62 18.17
C LYS A 84 11.94 8.13 16.96
N HIS A 85 11.25 8.46 15.87
CA HIS A 85 11.87 8.76 14.57
C HIS A 85 11.71 10.23 14.15
N GLY A 86 11.05 11.06 14.95
CA GLY A 86 10.85 12.49 14.72
C GLY A 86 9.72 12.82 13.74
N ALA A 87 9.47 12.01 12.74
CA ALA A 87 8.45 12.28 11.72
C ALA A 87 7.97 10.99 11.03
N ILE A 88 6.87 11.08 10.29
CA ILE A 88 6.50 10.19 9.20
C ILE A 88 6.40 11.06 7.96
N ASP A 89 7.26 10.84 6.97
CA ASP A 89 7.30 11.60 5.72
C ASP A 89 6.50 10.92 4.62
N ILE A 90 6.45 9.58 4.66
CA ILE A 90 5.81 8.74 3.66
C ILE A 90 4.88 7.77 4.38
N LEU A 91 3.62 7.71 3.93
CA LEU A 91 2.66 6.69 4.34
C LEU A 91 2.30 5.83 3.14
N VAL A 92 2.44 4.50 3.28
CA VAL A 92 1.90 3.53 2.32
C VAL A 92 0.78 2.75 2.98
N ASN A 93 -0.45 3.02 2.60
CA ASN A 93 -1.64 2.26 3.01
C ASN A 93 -1.74 1.00 2.14
N ASN A 94 -1.08 -0.08 2.61
CA ASN A 94 -1.04 -1.36 1.91
C ASN A 94 -1.89 -2.45 2.59
N ALA A 95 -2.16 -2.36 3.88
CA ALA A 95 -2.96 -3.35 4.60
C ALA A 95 -4.29 -3.64 3.88
N GLY A 96 -4.60 -4.91 3.69
CA GLY A 96 -5.80 -5.33 2.99
C GLY A 96 -6.12 -6.81 3.19
N ILE A 97 -7.39 -7.15 3.06
CA ILE A 97 -7.90 -8.51 3.10
C ILE A 97 -8.80 -8.79 1.92
N GLN A 98 -8.95 -10.07 1.60
CA GLN A 98 -9.86 -10.55 0.56
C GLN A 98 -10.73 -11.69 1.10
N ARG A 99 -12.02 -11.63 0.77
CA ARG A 99 -13.00 -12.72 0.95
C ARG A 99 -13.71 -12.94 -0.38
N ARG A 100 -14.16 -14.16 -0.61
CA ARG A 100 -14.80 -14.54 -1.87
C ARG A 100 -16.04 -15.35 -1.61
N ALA A 101 -17.16 -14.90 -2.16
CA ALA A 101 -18.43 -15.62 -2.20
C ALA A 101 -19.29 -15.11 -3.37
N PRO A 102 -20.27 -15.89 -3.86
CA PRO A 102 -21.33 -15.36 -4.68
C PRO A 102 -22.01 -14.18 -3.97
N PHE A 103 -22.48 -13.18 -4.73
CA PHE A 103 -23.04 -11.98 -4.11
C PHE A 103 -24.24 -12.27 -3.18
N VAL A 104 -25.11 -13.20 -3.56
CA VAL A 104 -26.28 -13.59 -2.78
C VAL A 104 -25.95 -14.27 -1.45
N ASP A 105 -24.77 -14.88 -1.37
CA ASP A 105 -24.30 -15.64 -0.18
C ASP A 105 -23.26 -14.86 0.63
N PHE A 106 -22.97 -13.60 0.25
CA PHE A 106 -21.91 -12.83 0.88
C PHE A 106 -22.32 -12.42 2.30
N ALA A 107 -21.60 -12.93 3.31
CA ALA A 107 -21.90 -12.64 4.71
C ALA A 107 -21.68 -11.15 5.03
N GLN A 108 -22.62 -10.54 5.78
CA GLN A 108 -22.51 -9.13 6.21
C GLN A 108 -21.19 -8.89 6.97
N LYS A 109 -20.79 -9.81 7.84
CA LYS A 109 -19.52 -9.71 8.57
C LYS A 109 -18.31 -9.62 7.64
N ASP A 110 -18.28 -10.38 6.56
CA ASP A 110 -17.17 -10.36 5.60
C ASP A 110 -17.16 -9.05 4.79
N TRP A 111 -18.33 -8.50 4.48
CA TRP A 111 -18.46 -7.16 3.92
C TRP A 111 -17.86 -6.12 4.89
N ASP A 112 -18.30 -6.12 6.15
CA ASP A 112 -17.86 -5.16 7.16
C ASP A 112 -16.34 -5.24 7.38
N ASP A 113 -15.77 -6.45 7.50
CA ASP A 113 -14.33 -6.67 7.65
C ASP A 113 -13.54 -6.11 6.44
N ILE A 114 -14.05 -6.32 5.22
CA ILE A 114 -13.40 -5.84 3.98
C ILE A 114 -13.44 -4.32 3.93
N ILE A 115 -14.59 -3.70 4.15
CA ILE A 115 -14.73 -2.24 4.14
C ILE A 115 -13.87 -1.61 5.24
N ALA A 116 -13.93 -2.16 6.47
CA ALA A 116 -13.12 -1.66 7.58
C ALA A 116 -11.63 -1.68 7.26
N THR A 117 -11.13 -2.80 6.71
CA THR A 117 -9.68 -2.96 6.46
C THR A 117 -9.22 -2.27 5.19
N ASN A 118 -9.99 -2.38 4.08
CA ASN A 118 -9.49 -1.95 2.77
C ASN A 118 -9.85 -0.49 2.42
N LEU A 119 -10.84 0.10 3.11
CA LEU A 119 -11.28 1.48 2.85
C LEU A 119 -11.20 2.37 4.08
N THR A 120 -11.82 1.96 5.20
CA THR A 120 -11.86 2.79 6.41
C THR A 120 -10.46 2.92 7.03
N ALA A 121 -9.67 1.85 7.07
CA ALA A 121 -8.32 1.91 7.62
C ALA A 121 -7.38 2.88 6.87
N PRO A 122 -7.29 2.90 5.53
CA PRO A 122 -6.57 3.95 4.79
C PRO A 122 -6.96 5.37 5.19
N PHE A 123 -8.25 5.65 5.39
CA PHE A 123 -8.73 6.94 5.89
C PHE A 123 -8.20 7.22 7.31
N LEU A 124 -8.40 6.31 8.26
CA LEU A 124 -8.01 6.49 9.67
C LEU A 124 -6.50 6.65 9.86
N VAL A 125 -5.69 5.83 9.18
CA VAL A 125 -4.23 5.91 9.27
C VAL A 125 -3.74 7.22 8.64
N SER A 126 -4.28 7.60 7.49
CA SER A 126 -3.95 8.88 6.86
C SER A 126 -4.29 10.06 7.78
N GLN A 127 -5.50 10.07 8.37
CA GLN A 127 -5.91 11.10 9.32
C GLN A 127 -4.93 11.23 10.50
N ALA A 128 -4.39 10.11 10.99
CA ALA A 128 -3.47 10.14 12.15
C ALA A 128 -2.09 10.72 11.80
N VAL A 129 -1.58 10.52 10.56
CA VAL A 129 -0.26 11.04 10.15
C VAL A 129 -0.30 12.47 9.61
N LEU A 130 -1.48 12.96 9.22
CA LEU A 130 -1.63 14.25 8.54
C LEU A 130 -1.26 15.48 9.38
N PRO A 131 -1.62 15.63 10.68
CA PRO A 131 -1.34 16.85 11.41
C PRO A 131 0.14 17.27 11.39
N PRO A 132 1.13 16.41 11.67
CA PRO A 132 2.54 16.76 11.53
C PRO A 132 2.99 16.96 10.07
N MET A 133 2.41 16.29 9.08
CA MET A 133 2.71 16.53 7.66
C MET A 133 2.24 17.93 7.23
N ILE A 134 1.03 18.34 7.60
CA ILE A 134 0.47 19.68 7.33
C ILE A 134 1.32 20.77 7.95
N ALA A 135 1.71 20.60 9.25
CA ALA A 135 2.55 21.57 9.94
C ALA A 135 3.91 21.78 9.25
N ARG A 136 4.50 20.72 8.67
CA ARG A 136 5.78 20.78 7.95
C ARG A 136 5.62 21.12 6.45
N LYS A 137 4.38 21.19 5.95
CA LYS A 137 4.06 21.38 4.52
C LYS A 137 4.77 20.35 3.63
N HIS A 138 4.86 19.11 4.09
CA HIS A 138 5.55 18.03 3.39
C HIS A 138 4.99 16.67 3.78
N GLY A 139 4.69 15.84 2.79
CA GLY A 139 4.27 14.46 2.99
C GLY A 139 3.91 13.75 1.69
N LYS A 140 4.07 12.43 1.67
CA LYS A 140 3.67 11.56 0.56
C LYS A 140 2.75 10.47 1.10
N ILE A 141 1.57 10.34 0.53
CA ILE A 141 0.62 9.28 0.86
C ILE A 141 0.39 8.43 -0.38
N ILE A 142 0.61 7.13 -0.25
CA ILE A 142 0.44 6.15 -1.33
C ILE A 142 -0.58 5.11 -0.87
N HIS A 143 -1.69 5.00 -1.58
CA HIS A 143 -2.65 3.94 -1.34
C HIS A 143 -2.39 2.75 -2.27
N ILE A 144 -2.42 1.53 -1.74
CA ILE A 144 -2.46 0.33 -2.58
C ILE A 144 -3.92 0.05 -2.92
N ALA A 145 -4.31 0.49 -4.10
CA ALA A 145 -5.60 0.24 -4.69
C ALA A 145 -5.66 -1.18 -5.29
N SER A 146 -6.19 -1.37 -6.46
CA SER A 146 -6.23 -2.63 -7.20
C SER A 146 -6.70 -2.36 -8.63
N LEU A 147 -6.44 -3.30 -9.53
CA LEU A 147 -7.15 -3.38 -10.80
C LEU A 147 -8.68 -3.39 -10.61
N MET A 148 -9.16 -3.89 -9.46
CA MET A 148 -10.59 -3.85 -9.09
C MET A 148 -11.09 -2.44 -8.71
N SER A 149 -10.26 -1.42 -8.77
CA SER A 149 -10.70 -0.02 -8.70
C SER A 149 -11.28 0.49 -10.03
N GLU A 150 -10.98 -0.18 -11.14
CA GLU A 150 -11.39 0.15 -12.50
C GLU A 150 -12.24 -0.96 -13.13
N LEU A 151 -11.92 -2.21 -12.83
CA LEU A 151 -12.56 -3.40 -13.37
C LEU A 151 -13.32 -4.14 -12.27
N ALA A 152 -14.10 -5.14 -12.67
CA ALA A 152 -14.82 -6.01 -11.75
C ALA A 152 -14.72 -7.47 -12.21
N ARG A 153 -14.90 -8.38 -11.26
CA ARG A 153 -15.06 -9.81 -11.53
C ARG A 153 -16.02 -10.45 -10.54
N PRO A 154 -16.57 -11.63 -10.83
CA PRO A 154 -17.43 -12.36 -9.91
C PRO A 154 -16.74 -12.66 -8.56
N THR A 155 -17.54 -12.80 -7.51
CA THR A 155 -17.20 -13.25 -6.16
C THR A 155 -16.37 -12.29 -5.29
N VAL A 156 -16.10 -11.06 -5.74
CA VAL A 156 -15.26 -10.08 -5.03
C VAL A 156 -15.92 -8.70 -4.88
N VAL A 157 -17.25 -8.64 -4.88
CA VAL A 157 -18.01 -7.37 -4.89
C VAL A 157 -17.61 -6.41 -3.76
N PRO A 158 -17.49 -6.83 -2.47
CA PRO A 158 -17.09 -5.91 -1.40
C PRO A 158 -15.66 -5.37 -1.59
N TYR A 159 -14.76 -6.20 -2.11
CA TYR A 159 -13.39 -5.77 -2.41
C TYR A 159 -13.37 -4.73 -3.54
N THR A 160 -14.15 -4.95 -4.61
CA THR A 160 -14.31 -4.01 -5.72
C THR A 160 -14.86 -2.67 -5.21
N ALA A 161 -15.91 -2.69 -4.38
CA ALA A 161 -16.45 -1.50 -3.75
C ALA A 161 -15.42 -0.75 -2.90
N ALA A 162 -14.68 -1.47 -2.04
CA ALA A 162 -13.64 -0.88 -1.21
C ALA A 162 -12.52 -0.24 -2.04
N LYS A 163 -12.04 -0.93 -3.10
CA LYS A 163 -10.95 -0.42 -3.95
C LYS A 163 -11.39 0.71 -4.87
N GLY A 164 -12.65 0.72 -5.33
CA GLY A 164 -13.28 1.88 -5.96
C GLY A 164 -13.37 3.08 -5.00
N GLY A 165 -13.72 2.83 -3.74
CA GLY A 165 -13.69 3.82 -2.66
C GLY A 165 -12.29 4.40 -2.43
N VAL A 166 -11.24 3.56 -2.39
CA VAL A 166 -9.84 4.02 -2.26
C VAL A 166 -9.42 4.92 -3.42
N ARG A 167 -9.85 4.60 -4.65
CA ARG A 167 -9.63 5.46 -5.82
C ARG A 167 -10.17 6.87 -5.60
N GLN A 168 -11.40 7.00 -5.13
CA GLN A 168 -12.01 8.31 -4.89
C GLN A 168 -11.48 8.98 -3.61
N LEU A 169 -11.16 8.22 -2.57
CA LEU A 169 -10.46 8.72 -1.39
C LEU A 169 -9.13 9.38 -1.78
N THR A 170 -8.33 8.73 -2.64
CA THR A 170 -7.08 9.27 -3.17
C THR A 170 -7.28 10.64 -3.83
N ARG A 171 -8.29 10.77 -4.69
CA ARG A 171 -8.60 12.03 -5.39
C ARG A 171 -9.08 13.13 -4.47
N GLY A 172 -10.02 12.80 -3.55
CA GLY A 172 -10.52 13.77 -2.57
C GLY A 172 -9.41 14.31 -1.68
N MET A 173 -8.59 13.41 -1.12
CA MET A 173 -7.45 13.80 -0.30
C MET A 173 -6.41 14.61 -1.09
N ALA A 174 -6.14 14.26 -2.34
CA ALA A 174 -5.19 14.98 -3.18
C ALA A 174 -5.56 16.45 -3.37
N VAL A 175 -6.83 16.71 -3.67
CA VAL A 175 -7.34 18.08 -3.86
C VAL A 175 -7.26 18.89 -2.58
N GLU A 176 -7.67 18.29 -1.45
CA GLU A 176 -7.69 18.96 -0.16
C GLU A 176 -6.28 19.22 0.39
N LEU A 177 -5.33 18.30 0.15
CA LEU A 177 -4.01 18.33 0.80
C LEU A 177 -2.90 18.96 -0.07
N ALA A 178 -3.13 19.16 -1.37
CA ALA A 178 -2.16 19.80 -2.26
C ALA A 178 -1.73 21.20 -1.78
N PRO A 179 -2.62 22.09 -1.26
CA PRO A 179 -2.21 23.39 -0.72
C PRO A 179 -1.27 23.29 0.49
N HIS A 180 -1.22 22.11 1.15
CA HIS A 180 -0.33 21.83 2.27
C HIS A 180 0.98 21.16 1.85
N GLY A 181 1.29 21.05 0.55
CA GLY A 181 2.52 20.44 0.04
C GLY A 181 2.53 18.92 0.20
N ILE A 182 1.36 18.28 0.30
CA ILE A 182 1.22 16.83 0.46
C ILE A 182 0.67 16.23 -0.84
N GLN A 183 1.37 15.23 -1.39
CA GLN A 183 0.93 14.48 -2.55
C GLN A 183 0.25 13.17 -2.11
N VAL A 184 -0.89 12.88 -2.70
CA VAL A 184 -1.65 11.65 -2.44
C VAL A 184 -1.90 10.94 -3.76
N ASN A 185 -1.34 9.74 -3.91
CA ASN A 185 -1.49 8.93 -5.12
C ASN A 185 -1.83 7.48 -4.75
N ALA A 186 -2.21 6.69 -5.72
CA ALA A 186 -2.45 5.27 -5.56
C ALA A 186 -1.72 4.44 -6.60
N ILE A 187 -1.32 3.24 -6.22
CA ILE A 187 -0.89 2.18 -7.12
C ILE A 187 -2.04 1.17 -7.21
N ALA A 188 -2.41 0.79 -8.42
CA ALA A 188 -3.43 -0.23 -8.68
C ALA A 188 -2.75 -1.48 -9.27
N PRO A 189 -2.32 -2.44 -8.44
CA PRO A 189 -1.69 -3.66 -8.93
C PRO A 189 -2.70 -4.55 -9.65
N GLY A 190 -2.22 -5.22 -10.71
CA GLY A 190 -2.87 -6.39 -11.31
C GLY A 190 -2.59 -7.66 -10.51
N TYR A 191 -2.34 -8.75 -11.21
CA TYR A 191 -2.02 -10.03 -10.60
C TYR A 191 -0.52 -10.14 -10.31
N PHE A 192 -0.17 -10.12 -9.02
CA PHE A 192 1.19 -10.29 -8.51
C PHE A 192 1.35 -11.62 -7.78
N ALA A 193 2.51 -12.26 -7.94
CA ALA A 193 2.88 -13.52 -7.31
C ALA A 193 3.17 -13.30 -5.83
N THR A 194 2.13 -13.29 -5.01
CA THR A 194 2.21 -13.14 -3.56
C THR A 194 1.67 -14.36 -2.85
N GLU A 195 2.01 -14.52 -1.56
CA GLU A 195 1.44 -15.56 -0.71
C GLU A 195 -0.11 -15.49 -0.66
N MET A 196 -0.68 -14.28 -0.67
CA MET A 196 -2.14 -14.09 -0.72
C MET A 196 -2.76 -14.73 -1.98
N ASN A 197 -2.02 -14.76 -3.07
CA ASN A 197 -2.48 -15.30 -4.35
C ASN A 197 -2.02 -16.76 -4.59
N ARG A 198 -1.34 -17.40 -3.63
CA ARG A 198 -0.75 -18.73 -3.78
C ARG A 198 -1.77 -19.76 -4.27
N ALA A 199 -2.94 -19.81 -3.63
CA ALA A 199 -4.01 -20.71 -4.03
C ALA A 199 -4.54 -20.48 -5.47
N LEU A 200 -4.40 -19.26 -5.99
CA LEU A 200 -4.76 -18.94 -7.39
C LEU A 200 -3.66 -19.33 -8.35
N ILE A 201 -2.40 -19.19 -7.95
CA ILE A 201 -1.23 -19.60 -8.74
C ILE A 201 -1.20 -21.12 -8.86
N ASP A 202 -1.48 -21.83 -7.77
CA ASP A 202 -1.51 -23.29 -7.71
C ASP A 202 -2.74 -23.89 -8.46
N ASN A 203 -3.76 -23.09 -8.75
CA ASN A 203 -4.87 -23.49 -9.62
C ASN A 203 -4.45 -23.32 -11.09
N THR A 204 -4.19 -24.45 -11.76
CA THR A 204 -3.64 -24.49 -13.12
C THR A 204 -4.50 -23.73 -14.13
N GLU A 205 -5.83 -23.87 -14.06
CA GLU A 205 -6.77 -23.21 -14.97
C GLU A 205 -6.75 -21.69 -14.78
N PHE A 206 -6.84 -21.24 -13.51
CA PHE A 206 -6.82 -19.83 -13.20
C PHE A 206 -5.46 -19.18 -13.52
N ASN A 207 -4.36 -19.87 -13.24
CA ASN A 207 -3.02 -19.41 -13.58
C ASN A 207 -2.87 -19.26 -15.11
N ALA A 208 -3.29 -20.25 -15.89
CA ALA A 208 -3.28 -20.17 -17.34
C ALA A 208 -4.14 -19.01 -17.86
N TRP A 209 -5.32 -18.79 -17.25
CA TRP A 209 -6.18 -17.66 -17.58
C TRP A 209 -5.49 -16.31 -17.30
N VAL A 210 -4.85 -16.13 -16.13
CA VAL A 210 -4.11 -14.91 -15.81
C VAL A 210 -3.00 -14.66 -16.83
N CYS A 211 -2.18 -15.65 -17.12
CA CYS A 211 -1.08 -15.53 -18.08
C CYS A 211 -1.59 -15.22 -19.52
N LYS A 212 -2.68 -15.86 -19.94
CA LYS A 212 -3.29 -15.60 -21.27
C LYS A 212 -3.92 -14.21 -21.36
N ARG A 213 -4.58 -13.74 -20.26
CA ARG A 213 -5.30 -12.46 -20.23
C ARG A 213 -4.36 -11.27 -20.04
N THR A 214 -3.17 -11.50 -19.52
CA THR A 214 -2.14 -10.46 -19.31
C THR A 214 -1.24 -10.39 -20.54
N PRO A 215 -1.14 -9.26 -21.26
CA PRO A 215 -0.25 -9.15 -22.43
C PRO A 215 1.21 -9.48 -22.13
N ALA A 216 1.69 -9.17 -20.92
CA ALA A 216 3.04 -9.56 -20.47
C ALA A 216 3.20 -11.08 -20.27
N GLY A 217 2.15 -11.88 -20.36
CA GLY A 217 2.18 -13.36 -20.34
C GLY A 217 2.47 -13.99 -18.98
N ARG A 218 2.48 -13.21 -17.89
CA ARG A 218 2.90 -13.67 -16.57
C ARG A 218 2.25 -12.87 -15.43
N TRP A 219 2.42 -13.39 -14.23
CA TRP A 219 2.22 -12.61 -13.00
C TRP A 219 3.35 -11.59 -12.84
N GLY A 220 3.03 -10.46 -12.19
CA GLY A 220 4.03 -9.52 -11.74
C GLY A 220 4.76 -10.04 -10.49
N GLU A 221 6.06 -9.74 -10.37
CA GLU A 221 6.81 -10.03 -9.16
C GLU A 221 6.68 -8.89 -8.14
N PRO A 222 6.54 -9.17 -6.84
CA PRO A 222 6.38 -8.13 -5.81
C PRO A 222 7.46 -7.02 -5.87
N VAL A 223 8.69 -7.36 -6.22
CA VAL A 223 9.80 -6.41 -6.34
C VAL A 223 9.56 -5.38 -7.47
N GLU A 224 8.82 -5.73 -8.51
CA GLU A 224 8.53 -4.81 -9.61
C GLU A 224 7.65 -3.62 -9.16
N LEU A 225 6.84 -3.82 -8.10
CA LEU A 225 6.00 -2.74 -7.54
C LEU A 225 6.83 -1.69 -6.79
N ALA A 226 7.97 -2.09 -6.23
CA ALA A 226 8.78 -1.24 -5.36
C ALA A 226 9.28 0.02 -6.07
N GLY A 227 9.71 -0.09 -7.35
CA GLY A 227 10.19 1.05 -8.12
C GLY A 227 9.15 2.16 -8.29
N LEU A 228 7.89 1.78 -8.56
CA LEU A 228 6.79 2.75 -8.65
C LEU A 228 6.49 3.39 -7.29
N ALA A 229 6.54 2.62 -6.20
CA ALA A 229 6.32 3.14 -4.86
C ALA A 229 7.44 4.13 -4.46
N VAL A 230 8.70 3.85 -4.79
CA VAL A 230 9.83 4.76 -4.59
C VAL A 230 9.66 6.05 -5.42
N PHE A 231 9.29 5.93 -6.70
CA PHE A 231 8.98 7.10 -7.55
C PHE A 231 7.94 8.00 -6.89
N LEU A 232 6.78 7.45 -6.50
CA LEU A 232 5.69 8.22 -5.89
C LEU A 232 6.06 8.83 -4.53
N ALA A 233 6.99 8.22 -3.80
CA ALA A 233 7.49 8.70 -2.51
C ALA A 233 8.58 9.78 -2.65
N SER A 234 9.20 9.90 -3.81
CA SER A 234 10.36 10.76 -4.05
C SER A 234 9.98 12.16 -4.57
N SER A 235 10.99 13.03 -4.69
CA SER A 235 10.83 14.35 -5.29
C SER A 235 10.51 14.31 -6.79
N ALA A 236 10.79 13.19 -7.48
CA ALA A 236 10.41 13.00 -8.88
C ALA A 236 8.88 13.07 -9.11
N ALA A 237 8.09 12.85 -8.06
CA ALA A 237 6.63 12.89 -8.10
C ALA A 237 6.03 14.12 -7.38
N ASP A 238 6.78 15.20 -7.17
CA ASP A 238 6.28 16.38 -6.42
C ASP A 238 5.11 17.11 -7.12
N TYR A 239 5.04 17.02 -8.45
CA TYR A 239 3.93 17.60 -9.21
C TYR A 239 2.83 16.58 -9.54
N MET A 240 2.91 15.37 -8.99
CA MET A 240 1.96 14.29 -9.22
C MET A 240 1.10 14.05 -7.99
N THR A 241 -0.21 14.35 -8.07
CA THR A 241 -1.17 14.09 -7.00
C THR A 241 -2.53 13.68 -7.58
N GLY A 242 -3.29 12.86 -6.85
CA GLY A 242 -4.61 12.37 -7.25
C GLY A 242 -4.59 11.26 -8.31
N GLN A 243 -3.40 10.73 -8.66
CA GLN A 243 -3.27 9.73 -9.71
C GLN A 243 -3.43 8.31 -9.17
N ILE A 244 -4.03 7.47 -10.01
CA ILE A 244 -4.11 6.03 -9.78
C ILE A 244 -3.31 5.37 -10.90
N VAL A 245 -2.10 4.90 -10.55
CA VAL A 245 -1.19 4.30 -11.52
C VAL A 245 -1.42 2.80 -11.56
N ILE A 246 -1.90 2.31 -12.70
CA ILE A 246 -2.14 0.88 -12.90
C ILE A 246 -0.81 0.20 -13.26
N MET A 247 -0.54 -0.94 -12.61
CA MET A 247 0.63 -1.78 -12.87
C MET A 247 0.18 -3.23 -12.97
N ASP A 248 -0.13 -3.69 -14.18
CA ASP A 248 -0.88 -4.93 -14.41
C ASP A 248 -0.40 -5.76 -15.61
N GLY A 249 0.74 -5.44 -16.18
CA GLY A 249 1.27 -6.12 -17.37
C GLY A 249 0.42 -5.93 -18.63
N GLY A 250 -0.41 -4.88 -18.66
CA GLY A 250 -1.28 -4.54 -19.80
C GLY A 250 -2.68 -5.16 -19.74
N MET A 251 -3.04 -5.86 -18.66
CA MET A 251 -4.32 -6.57 -18.55
C MET A 251 -5.53 -5.64 -18.71
N SER A 252 -5.49 -4.43 -18.18
CA SER A 252 -6.63 -3.49 -18.21
C SER A 252 -6.83 -2.79 -19.55
N VAL A 253 -5.82 -2.78 -20.42
CA VAL A 253 -5.86 -2.05 -21.70
C VAL A 253 -5.95 -2.97 -22.92
N SER A 254 -5.95 -4.28 -22.70
CA SER A 254 -6.17 -5.27 -23.77
C SER A 254 -7.64 -5.69 -23.84
N LEU A 255 -8.14 -6.00 -25.06
CA LEU A 255 -9.46 -6.57 -25.32
C LEU A 255 -9.52 -8.07 -24.99
#